data_a848681caa98ec3184225b510373effb
#
_entry.id   a848681caa98ec3184225b510373effb
#
_cell.length_a   1.000
_cell.length_b   1.000
_cell.length_c   1.000
_cell.angle_alpha   90.00
_cell.angle_beta   90.00
_cell.angle_gamma   90.00
#
_symmetry.space_group_name_H-M   'P 1'
#
loop_
_entity.id
_entity.type
_entity.pdbx_description
1 polymer ?
#
loop_
_entity_poly.entity_id
_entity_poly.type
_entity_poly.pdbx_seq_one_letter_code
_entity_poly.pdbx_strand_id
1 'polypeptide(L)'
;MLLPERVFVNRPGLHIVLGLCLLSACGAATTGEKGRTVRVRLDSAQLASAHEGERHALLIGISQYDDASWNDLRFPGKDAEDLGRALADPRRGGFRSVTVLNRPEQTTRAAVLDALRALAAKPWRPKDVVVIYVSGHGTLARDTRGDLQRYLVMRDTRFRDVQGTGLEMAALERELEALGSRRRVLVLATCHSGTGKSLLPPSVLDELERTKAAFLPRPLEEESRASLVLSASDWGEAAREDDALGNDIYTHFLVQALDGRGDRNGDGAVSATEAHDWARRHTWTYTQGRQRPSVRMTEVGADPVLLAGALTQAGQPEVFSYSPRLEGFTLKVDGVDAGELPGGVALPEGKRKLGLHKGGETLWEDTVALRSGERRALDALLREFVEGRKRTVTLEAGMLGFLDARSRREVLPSTVLVGAGLRLDGLLLEQRLDVGVDLSVGQGHQSLRLDVGGTVPVRHRAVMMGVTVGPSWEWGRLSFSTGPRVAALWLQRSFQLDLLNRDESYLTVWPGWMAGVSWQLGARWVLEAKGQLLWAYVPMDGRTRAVGFGGLLLGGGYRF
;
A
#
# COMPACT_ATOMS: atom_id res chain seq x y z
N MET A 1 57.69 30.27 -33.92
CA MET A 1 57.70 29.10 -34.82
C MET A 1 56.41 28.33 -34.60
N LEU A 2 55.68 28.16 -35.63
CA LEU A 2 54.26 27.90 -35.75
C LEU A 2 53.80 26.62 -35.09
N LEU A 3 52.83 26.76 -34.20
CA LEU A 3 51.95 25.66 -33.79
C LEU A 3 50.97 25.44 -34.95
N PRO A 4 50.63 24.20 -35.33
CA PRO A 4 49.66 23.97 -36.36
C PRO A 4 48.25 24.32 -35.81
N GLU A 5 47.71 25.37 -36.38
CA GLU A 5 46.29 25.59 -36.41
C GLU A 5 45.61 24.46 -37.17
N ARG A 6 44.41 24.20 -36.74
CA ARG A 6 43.39 23.31 -37.31
C ARG A 6 43.39 21.90 -36.70
N VAL A 7 42.27 21.54 -36.09
CA VAL A 7 41.01 21.25 -36.69
C VAL A 7 39.91 21.36 -35.61
N PHE A 8 39.12 22.41 -35.66
CA PHE A 8 37.71 22.31 -35.33
C PHE A 8 36.93 22.86 -36.49
N VAL A 9 36.60 21.98 -37.41
CA VAL A 9 35.66 22.25 -38.49
C VAL A 9 34.28 22.27 -37.88
N ASN A 10 33.77 23.47 -37.83
CA ASN A 10 32.39 23.79 -37.75
C ASN A 10 31.65 23.17 -38.93
N ARG A 11 30.77 22.18 -38.73
CA ARG A 11 29.64 21.91 -39.62
C ARG A 11 28.53 21.13 -38.96
N PRO A 12 27.34 21.33 -39.41
CA PRO A 12 26.12 21.42 -38.64
C PRO A 12 25.30 20.15 -38.69
N GLY A 13 24.38 20.05 -37.83
CA GLY A 13 23.19 19.22 -38.05
C GLY A 13 23.15 17.92 -37.30
N LEU A 14 23.05 18.01 -36.03
CA LEU A 14 22.13 17.15 -35.31
C LEU A 14 21.48 18.02 -34.24
N HIS A 15 20.45 18.76 -34.61
CA HIS A 15 19.48 19.28 -33.67
C HIS A 15 18.77 18.08 -33.03
N ILE A 16 19.41 17.45 -32.07
CA ILE A 16 18.66 16.78 -31.03
C ILE A 16 18.09 17.94 -30.22
N VAL A 17 16.88 18.32 -30.59
CA VAL A 17 15.97 19.05 -29.72
C VAL A 17 15.72 18.11 -28.55
N LEU A 18 16.63 18.08 -27.58
CA LEU A 18 16.26 17.77 -26.23
C LEU A 18 15.36 18.94 -25.82
N GLY A 19 14.07 18.77 -26.06
CA GLY A 19 13.06 19.53 -25.35
C GLY A 19 13.31 19.26 -23.86
N LEU A 20 14.20 20.06 -23.26
CA LEU A 20 14.10 20.39 -21.86
C LEU A 20 12.74 21.08 -21.77
N CYS A 21 11.68 20.31 -21.53
CA CYS A 21 10.56 20.80 -20.80
C CYS A 21 11.10 21.14 -19.41
N LEU A 22 11.81 22.25 -19.32
CA LEU A 22 11.66 23.12 -18.21
C LEU A 22 10.16 23.38 -18.18
N LEU A 23 9.44 22.55 -17.42
CA LEU A 23 8.21 22.94 -16.79
C LEU A 23 8.59 24.23 -16.06
N SER A 24 8.47 25.35 -16.76
CA SER A 24 8.14 26.60 -16.12
C SER A 24 6.86 26.29 -15.36
N ALA A 25 7.04 25.82 -14.14
CA ALA A 25 6.09 26.03 -13.08
C ALA A 25 6.10 27.54 -12.85
N CYS A 26 5.50 28.30 -13.80
CA CYS A 26 4.81 29.50 -13.45
C CYS A 26 3.80 29.05 -12.41
N GLY A 27 4.19 29.27 -11.17
CA GLY A 27 3.30 29.14 -10.05
C GLY A 27 2.09 30.03 -10.24
N ALA A 28 1.02 29.45 -10.69
CA ALA A 28 -0.15 29.60 -9.88
C ALA A 28 0.27 28.94 -8.55
N ALA A 29 0.44 29.75 -7.52
CA ALA A 29 0.33 29.30 -6.17
C ALA A 29 -1.08 28.73 -6.02
N THR A 30 -1.29 27.53 -6.52
CA THR A 30 -2.21 26.61 -5.92
C THR A 30 -1.56 26.40 -4.57
N THR A 31 -2.04 27.15 -3.58
CA THR A 31 -1.93 26.75 -2.20
C THR A 31 -2.02 25.24 -2.20
N GLY A 32 -0.85 24.58 -2.00
CA GLY A 32 -0.76 23.15 -1.96
C GLY A 32 -1.85 22.72 -0.99
N GLU A 33 -2.85 22.05 -1.47
CA GLU A 33 -3.72 21.27 -0.64
C GLU A 33 -2.81 20.23 0.01
N LYS A 34 -2.21 20.63 1.11
CA LYS A 34 -1.69 19.74 2.13
C LYS A 34 -2.78 18.70 2.31
N GLY A 35 -2.48 17.47 1.97
CA GLY A 35 -3.37 16.34 1.82
C GLY A 35 -4.70 16.58 2.52
N ARG A 36 -5.75 16.74 1.75
CA ARG A 36 -7.09 16.97 2.27
C ARG A 36 -7.43 15.75 3.10
N THR A 37 -7.06 15.81 4.37
CA THR A 37 -7.74 15.00 5.37
C THR A 37 -9.20 15.37 5.18
N VAL A 38 -10.00 14.43 4.70
CA VAL A 38 -11.45 14.63 4.59
C VAL A 38 -11.93 14.81 6.02
N ARG A 39 -12.02 16.07 6.45
CA ARG A 39 -12.59 16.43 7.73
C ARG A 39 -14.09 16.38 7.51
N VAL A 40 -14.70 15.29 7.89
CA VAL A 40 -16.14 15.22 7.95
C VAL A 40 -16.56 15.78 9.30
N ARG A 41 -17.03 16.99 9.25
CA ARG A 41 -17.85 17.52 10.32
C ARG A 41 -19.27 17.05 9.99
N LEU A 42 -19.73 16.00 10.66
CA LEU A 42 -21.14 15.63 10.60
C LEU A 42 -21.90 16.75 11.33
N ASP A 43 -22.44 17.70 10.56
CA ASP A 43 -23.45 18.60 11.09
C ASP A 43 -24.80 17.85 11.16
N SER A 44 -25.79 18.46 11.80
CA SER A 44 -27.13 17.85 11.94
C SER A 44 -27.79 17.49 10.59
N ALA A 45 -27.43 18.21 9.51
CA ALA A 45 -27.94 17.92 8.17
C ALA A 45 -27.22 16.69 7.55
N GLN A 46 -25.94 16.51 7.81
CA GLN A 46 -25.17 15.34 7.40
C GLN A 46 -25.57 14.10 8.21
N LEU A 47 -25.87 14.26 9.50
CA LEU A 47 -26.46 13.22 10.34
C LEU A 47 -27.82 12.75 9.79
N ALA A 48 -28.68 13.68 9.39
CA ALA A 48 -29.96 13.37 8.75
C ALA A 48 -29.77 12.70 7.39
N SER A 49 -28.79 13.15 6.59
CA SER A 49 -28.55 12.63 5.23
C SER A 49 -27.93 11.23 5.21
N ALA A 50 -27.23 10.82 6.27
CA ALA A 50 -26.72 9.46 6.41
C ALA A 50 -27.86 8.42 6.55
N HIS A 51 -29.07 8.85 6.94
CA HIS A 51 -30.25 8.02 7.15
C HIS A 51 -31.18 7.92 5.94
N GLU A 52 -30.93 8.61 4.84
CA GLU A 52 -31.82 8.64 3.68
C GLU A 52 -31.82 7.35 2.84
N GLY A 53 -30.90 6.39 3.10
CA GLY A 53 -30.83 5.10 2.41
C GLY A 53 -31.63 4.01 3.13
N GLU A 54 -32.30 3.15 2.37
CA GLU A 54 -32.92 1.94 2.92
C GLU A 54 -31.84 0.87 3.18
N ARG A 55 -32.08 0.01 4.18
CA ARG A 55 -31.18 -1.08 4.55
C ARG A 55 -31.83 -2.42 4.18
N HIS A 56 -31.09 -3.27 3.50
CA HIS A 56 -31.54 -4.57 3.03
C HIS A 56 -30.53 -5.65 3.36
N ALA A 57 -30.99 -6.85 3.68
CA ALA A 57 -30.13 -7.99 4.00
C ALA A 57 -30.57 -9.26 3.30
N LEU A 58 -29.59 -10.05 2.86
CA LEU A 58 -29.72 -11.44 2.41
C LEU A 58 -28.80 -12.30 3.26
N LEU A 59 -29.37 -13.18 4.06
CA LEU A 59 -28.65 -13.99 5.04
C LEU A 59 -28.77 -15.46 4.66
N ILE A 60 -27.65 -16.14 4.51
CA ILE A 60 -27.56 -17.52 4.03
C ILE A 60 -26.91 -18.36 5.11
N GLY A 61 -27.61 -19.36 5.62
CA GLY A 61 -27.11 -20.29 6.63
C GLY A 61 -27.24 -21.73 6.16
N ILE A 62 -26.13 -22.40 5.87
CA ILE A 62 -26.08 -23.74 5.28
C ILE A 62 -25.68 -24.74 6.36
N SER A 63 -26.69 -25.44 6.91
CA SER A 63 -26.47 -26.42 7.99
C SER A 63 -26.37 -27.86 7.51
N GLN A 64 -26.96 -28.18 6.36
CA GLN A 64 -27.07 -29.56 5.85
C GLN A 64 -26.47 -29.69 4.45
N TYR A 65 -25.85 -30.82 4.16
CA TYR A 65 -25.16 -31.07 2.91
C TYR A 65 -25.59 -32.44 2.35
N ASP A 66 -25.86 -32.49 1.04
CA ASP A 66 -26.32 -33.73 0.37
C ASP A 66 -25.18 -34.74 0.20
N ASP A 67 -23.90 -34.27 0.09
CA ASP A 67 -22.72 -35.13 0.05
C ASP A 67 -22.20 -35.37 1.48
N ALA A 68 -22.28 -36.60 1.94
CA ALA A 68 -21.85 -37.03 3.27
C ALA A 68 -20.35 -36.80 3.59
N SER A 69 -19.55 -36.42 2.59
CA SER A 69 -18.16 -35.97 2.81
C SER A 69 -18.08 -34.60 3.47
N TRP A 70 -19.15 -33.81 3.41
CA TRP A 70 -19.30 -32.58 4.17
C TRP A 70 -20.07 -32.88 5.46
N ASN A 71 -19.49 -32.59 6.59
CA ASN A 71 -20.18 -32.72 7.87
C ASN A 71 -21.27 -31.66 8.00
N ASP A 72 -22.47 -32.05 8.45
CA ASP A 72 -23.49 -31.10 8.82
C ASP A 72 -22.99 -30.16 9.94
N LEU A 73 -23.44 -28.90 9.88
CA LEU A 73 -23.15 -27.86 10.85
C LEU A 73 -24.39 -27.57 11.70
N ARG A 74 -24.18 -27.21 12.97
CA ARG A 74 -25.27 -27.09 13.92
C ARG A 74 -25.97 -25.74 13.87
N PHE A 75 -25.21 -24.67 13.67
CA PHE A 75 -25.71 -23.33 13.93
C PHE A 75 -25.86 -22.40 12.72
N PRO A 76 -25.36 -22.65 11.47
CA PRO A 76 -25.43 -21.67 10.39
C PRO A 76 -26.83 -21.15 10.10
N GLY A 77 -27.84 -22.04 10.09
CA GLY A 77 -29.25 -21.65 9.88
C GLY A 77 -29.74 -20.75 11.01
N LYS A 78 -29.43 -21.11 12.27
CA LYS A 78 -29.77 -20.30 13.46
C LYS A 78 -29.03 -18.97 13.48
N ASP A 79 -27.76 -18.95 13.10
CA ASP A 79 -26.95 -17.72 12.99
C ASP A 79 -27.60 -16.71 12.04
N ALA A 80 -28.03 -17.18 10.85
CA ALA A 80 -28.73 -16.36 9.89
C ALA A 80 -30.08 -15.84 10.44
N GLU A 81 -30.80 -16.65 11.20
CA GLU A 81 -32.06 -16.23 11.84
C GLU A 81 -31.81 -15.21 12.96
N ASP A 82 -30.84 -15.43 13.84
CA ASP A 82 -30.53 -14.54 14.96
C ASP A 82 -30.08 -13.17 14.47
N LEU A 83 -29.17 -13.16 13.48
CA LEU A 83 -28.74 -11.93 12.83
C LEU A 83 -29.93 -11.27 12.09
N GLY A 84 -30.75 -12.08 11.41
CA GLY A 84 -31.95 -11.59 10.72
C GLY A 84 -32.94 -10.91 11.65
N ARG A 85 -33.17 -11.48 12.82
CA ARG A 85 -34.02 -10.85 13.84
C ARG A 85 -33.44 -9.53 14.36
N ALA A 86 -32.14 -9.48 14.60
CA ALA A 86 -31.49 -8.26 15.05
C ALA A 86 -31.54 -7.14 13.99
N LEU A 87 -31.34 -7.49 12.73
CA LEU A 87 -31.39 -6.52 11.62
C LEU A 87 -32.82 -6.05 11.33
N ALA A 88 -33.81 -6.93 11.43
CA ALA A 88 -35.21 -6.60 11.17
C ALA A 88 -35.88 -5.81 12.32
N ASP A 89 -35.38 -5.91 13.54
CA ASP A 89 -35.96 -5.22 14.70
C ASP A 89 -35.87 -3.68 14.50
N PRO A 90 -36.99 -2.95 14.48
CA PRO A 90 -36.99 -1.50 14.32
C PRO A 90 -36.22 -0.73 15.39
N ARG A 91 -36.01 -1.32 16.58
CA ARG A 91 -35.26 -0.71 17.67
C ARG A 91 -33.74 -0.93 17.57
N ARG A 92 -33.33 -1.83 16.65
CA ARG A 92 -31.93 -2.22 16.43
C ARG A 92 -31.51 -1.89 14.99
N GLY A 93 -31.62 -2.88 14.09
CA GLY A 93 -31.21 -2.75 12.69
C GLY A 93 -32.13 -1.85 11.87
N GLY A 94 -33.45 -1.99 12.03
CA GLY A 94 -34.44 -1.22 11.27
C GLY A 94 -34.33 -1.46 9.75
N PHE A 95 -33.91 -2.64 9.32
CA PHE A 95 -33.77 -2.99 7.91
C PHE A 95 -35.15 -3.08 7.23
N ARG A 96 -35.26 -2.49 6.05
CA ARG A 96 -36.47 -2.49 5.25
C ARG A 96 -36.86 -3.89 4.77
N SER A 97 -35.89 -4.70 4.40
CA SER A 97 -36.09 -6.11 4.07
C SER A 97 -34.91 -6.96 4.57
N VAL A 98 -35.28 -8.10 5.15
CA VAL A 98 -34.34 -9.13 5.57
C VAL A 98 -34.85 -10.46 5.01
N THR A 99 -34.05 -11.05 4.14
CA THR A 99 -34.33 -12.37 3.55
C THR A 99 -33.40 -13.39 4.15
N VAL A 100 -33.91 -14.47 4.71
CA VAL A 100 -33.13 -15.55 5.32
C VAL A 100 -33.32 -16.81 4.48
N LEU A 101 -32.19 -17.38 4.01
CA LEU A 101 -32.12 -18.66 3.30
C LEU A 101 -31.43 -19.66 4.23
N ASN A 102 -32.21 -20.48 4.90
CA ASN A 102 -31.71 -21.50 5.84
C ASN A 102 -32.39 -22.85 5.72
N ARG A 103 -33.36 -22.97 4.82
CA ARG A 103 -34.02 -24.26 4.52
C ARG A 103 -33.23 -25.00 3.45
N PRO A 104 -33.27 -26.34 3.47
CA PRO A 104 -32.54 -27.16 2.52
C PRO A 104 -32.66 -26.75 1.05
N GLU A 105 -33.91 -26.54 0.60
CA GLU A 105 -34.22 -26.15 -0.78
C GLU A 105 -33.74 -24.74 -1.16
N GLN A 106 -33.48 -23.88 -0.18
CA GLN A 106 -33.07 -22.49 -0.35
C GLN A 106 -31.53 -22.32 -0.36
N THR A 107 -30.79 -23.35 0.08
CA THR A 107 -29.32 -23.29 0.24
C THR A 107 -28.56 -24.07 -0.81
N THR A 108 -29.23 -24.47 -1.90
CA THR A 108 -28.57 -24.98 -3.11
C THR A 108 -27.91 -23.85 -3.87
N ARG A 109 -26.89 -24.19 -4.67
CA ARG A 109 -26.17 -23.20 -5.50
C ARG A 109 -27.11 -22.39 -6.38
N ALA A 110 -28.06 -23.04 -7.03
CA ALA A 110 -29.04 -22.37 -7.90
C ALA A 110 -29.91 -21.39 -7.12
N ALA A 111 -30.51 -21.82 -6.00
CA ALA A 111 -31.37 -20.98 -5.19
C ALA A 111 -30.65 -19.74 -4.62
N VAL A 112 -29.43 -19.91 -4.19
CA VAL A 112 -28.60 -18.79 -3.68
C VAL A 112 -28.26 -17.79 -4.80
N LEU A 113 -27.86 -18.27 -5.98
CA LEU A 113 -27.60 -17.39 -7.13
C LEU A 113 -28.87 -16.65 -7.59
N ASP A 114 -30.03 -17.32 -7.60
CA ASP A 114 -31.29 -16.68 -7.96
C ASP A 114 -31.69 -15.61 -6.94
N ALA A 115 -31.48 -15.85 -5.65
CA ALA A 115 -31.71 -14.84 -4.61
C ALA A 115 -30.76 -13.62 -4.76
N LEU A 116 -29.49 -13.84 -5.08
CA LEU A 116 -28.52 -12.77 -5.35
C LEU A 116 -28.93 -11.95 -6.58
N ARG A 117 -29.33 -12.60 -7.66
CA ARG A 117 -29.83 -11.92 -8.88
C ARG A 117 -31.14 -11.16 -8.62
N ALA A 118 -32.05 -11.72 -7.86
CA ALA A 118 -33.27 -11.04 -7.45
C ALA A 118 -32.94 -9.79 -6.59
N LEU A 119 -31.94 -9.88 -5.74
CA LEU A 119 -31.46 -8.74 -4.97
C LEU A 119 -30.82 -7.70 -5.90
N ALA A 120 -30.01 -8.10 -6.87
CA ALA A 120 -29.37 -7.21 -7.83
C ALA A 120 -30.38 -6.47 -8.73
N ALA A 121 -31.51 -7.10 -9.04
CA ALA A 121 -32.58 -6.52 -9.89
C ALA A 121 -33.40 -5.42 -9.20
N LYS A 122 -33.22 -5.17 -7.90
CA LYS A 122 -33.91 -4.09 -7.19
C LYS A 122 -33.42 -2.71 -7.66
N PRO A 123 -34.30 -1.69 -7.63
CA PRO A 123 -33.91 -0.31 -7.91
C PRO A 123 -33.15 0.26 -6.70
N TRP A 124 -31.83 0.20 -6.76
CA TRP A 124 -30.95 0.68 -5.70
C TRP A 124 -30.71 2.19 -5.76
N ARG A 125 -30.72 2.83 -4.59
CA ARG A 125 -30.23 4.20 -4.42
C ARG A 125 -28.77 4.16 -3.97
N PRO A 126 -27.96 5.17 -4.30
CA PRO A 126 -26.53 5.18 -3.91
C PRO A 126 -26.27 5.09 -2.40
N LYS A 127 -27.22 5.52 -1.57
CA LYS A 127 -27.12 5.50 -0.11
C LYS A 127 -27.73 4.25 0.55
N ASP A 128 -28.40 3.40 -0.22
CA ASP A 128 -28.95 2.16 0.31
C ASP A 128 -27.83 1.25 0.78
N VAL A 129 -28.05 0.55 1.89
CA VAL A 129 -27.11 -0.39 2.48
C VAL A 129 -27.55 -1.81 2.14
N VAL A 130 -26.62 -2.62 1.66
CA VAL A 130 -26.83 -4.05 1.42
C VAL A 130 -25.90 -4.86 2.30
N VAL A 131 -26.46 -5.75 3.10
CA VAL A 131 -25.72 -6.73 3.88
C VAL A 131 -25.97 -8.11 3.29
N ILE A 132 -24.90 -8.83 2.95
CA ILE A 132 -24.95 -10.24 2.61
C ILE A 132 -24.18 -11.00 3.66
N TYR A 133 -24.80 -12.01 4.25
CA TYR A 133 -24.20 -12.86 5.27
C TYR A 133 -24.21 -14.30 4.77
N VAL A 134 -23.09 -15.00 4.91
CA VAL A 134 -22.99 -16.42 4.59
C VAL A 134 -22.33 -17.17 5.74
N SER A 135 -23.04 -18.16 6.29
CA SER A 135 -22.51 -19.10 7.27
C SER A 135 -22.61 -20.52 6.72
N GLY A 136 -21.52 -21.28 6.82
CA GLY A 136 -21.40 -22.64 6.29
C GLY A 136 -19.96 -23.06 6.06
N HIS A 137 -19.76 -24.15 5.31
CA HIS A 137 -18.43 -24.58 4.90
C HIS A 137 -17.83 -23.68 3.80
N GLY A 138 -16.55 -23.41 3.91
CA GLY A 138 -15.74 -22.89 2.84
C GLY A 138 -14.61 -23.86 2.49
N THR A 139 -14.17 -23.87 1.25
CA THR A 139 -13.11 -24.77 0.78
C THR A 139 -12.29 -24.15 -0.35
N LEU A 140 -11.24 -24.84 -0.74
CA LEU A 140 -10.40 -24.50 -1.89
C LEU A 140 -10.45 -25.62 -2.92
N ALA A 141 -10.51 -25.25 -4.18
CA ALA A 141 -10.34 -26.18 -5.30
C ALA A 141 -9.51 -25.51 -6.39
N ARG A 142 -8.84 -26.34 -7.21
CA ARG A 142 -8.10 -25.82 -8.37
C ARG A 142 -9.06 -25.58 -9.52
N ASP A 143 -8.86 -24.44 -10.19
CA ASP A 143 -9.57 -24.15 -11.44
C ASP A 143 -8.98 -24.95 -12.63
N THR A 144 -9.52 -24.74 -13.82
CA THR A 144 -9.07 -25.40 -15.05
C THR A 144 -7.64 -25.05 -15.46
N ARG A 145 -7.05 -23.99 -14.88
CA ARG A 145 -5.65 -23.58 -15.09
C ARG A 145 -4.71 -24.10 -14.01
N GLY A 146 -5.25 -24.78 -13.00
CA GLY A 146 -4.50 -25.29 -11.86
C GLY A 146 -4.37 -24.30 -10.70
N ASP A 147 -4.92 -23.07 -10.82
CA ASP A 147 -4.88 -22.06 -9.78
C ASP A 147 -5.87 -22.39 -8.66
N LEU A 148 -5.46 -22.22 -7.40
CA LEU A 148 -6.35 -22.40 -6.27
C LEU A 148 -7.39 -21.29 -6.21
N GLN A 149 -8.66 -21.69 -6.13
CA GLN A 149 -9.81 -20.80 -6.00
C GLN A 149 -10.59 -21.12 -4.73
N ARG A 150 -11.25 -20.09 -4.17
CA ARG A 150 -12.11 -20.23 -2.99
C ARG A 150 -13.54 -20.52 -3.40
N TYR A 151 -14.14 -21.45 -2.68
CA TYR A 151 -15.54 -21.84 -2.86
C TYR A 151 -16.29 -21.81 -1.54
N LEU A 152 -17.52 -21.35 -1.60
CA LEU A 152 -18.52 -21.61 -0.59
C LEU A 152 -19.19 -22.94 -0.92
N VAL A 153 -19.30 -23.79 0.08
CA VAL A 153 -19.92 -25.10 -0.06
C VAL A 153 -21.44 -24.92 0.11
N MET A 154 -22.15 -25.06 -1.00
CA MET A 154 -23.61 -25.05 -0.99
C MET A 154 -24.13 -26.43 -0.59
N ARG A 155 -25.40 -26.55 -0.26
CA ARG A 155 -25.99 -27.85 0.12
C ARG A 155 -25.72 -28.95 -0.90
N ASP A 156 -25.86 -28.63 -2.19
CA ASP A 156 -25.72 -29.55 -3.32
C ASP A 156 -24.29 -29.68 -3.85
N THR A 157 -23.30 -29.10 -3.14
CA THR A 157 -21.88 -29.17 -3.53
C THR A 157 -21.32 -30.58 -3.30
N ARG A 158 -20.78 -31.17 -4.36
CA ARG A 158 -20.11 -32.48 -4.31
C ARG A 158 -18.64 -32.33 -3.93
N PHE A 159 -18.20 -33.09 -2.94
CA PHE A 159 -16.81 -33.04 -2.46
C PHE A 159 -15.78 -33.33 -3.57
N ARG A 160 -16.10 -34.27 -4.48
CA ARG A 160 -15.22 -34.63 -5.60
C ARG A 160 -15.32 -33.67 -6.80
N ASP A 161 -16.24 -32.75 -6.79
CA ASP A 161 -16.51 -31.80 -7.88
C ASP A 161 -16.91 -30.44 -7.33
N VAL A 162 -16.05 -29.89 -6.47
CA VAL A 162 -16.27 -28.56 -5.88
C VAL A 162 -16.30 -27.46 -6.96
N GLN A 163 -15.46 -27.57 -7.96
CA GLN A 163 -15.38 -26.63 -9.06
C GLN A 163 -16.70 -26.54 -9.85
N GLY A 164 -17.31 -27.68 -10.16
CA GLY A 164 -18.55 -27.72 -10.93
C GLY A 164 -19.81 -27.38 -10.12
N THR A 165 -19.79 -27.65 -8.81
CA THR A 165 -20.99 -27.63 -7.96
C THR A 165 -20.96 -26.61 -6.82
N GLY A 166 -19.78 -26.17 -6.37
CA GLY A 166 -19.64 -25.13 -5.35
C GLY A 166 -19.91 -23.72 -5.88
N LEU A 167 -20.09 -22.77 -5.00
CA LEU A 167 -20.19 -21.36 -5.35
C LEU A 167 -18.82 -20.70 -5.23
N GLU A 168 -18.20 -20.39 -6.36
CA GLU A 168 -16.92 -19.68 -6.41
C GLU A 168 -17.05 -18.29 -5.76
N MET A 169 -16.09 -17.90 -4.91
CA MET A 169 -16.08 -16.58 -4.27
C MET A 169 -16.04 -15.45 -5.29
N ALA A 170 -15.29 -15.60 -6.38
CA ALA A 170 -15.26 -14.61 -7.46
C ALA A 170 -16.64 -14.46 -8.16
N ALA A 171 -17.45 -15.51 -8.20
CA ALA A 171 -18.82 -15.41 -8.70
C ALA A 171 -19.73 -14.62 -7.74
N LEU A 172 -19.60 -14.86 -6.44
CA LEU A 172 -20.31 -14.07 -5.42
C LEU A 172 -19.89 -12.59 -5.48
N GLU A 173 -18.60 -12.33 -5.59
CA GLU A 173 -18.07 -10.96 -5.71
C GLU A 173 -18.64 -10.25 -6.95
N ARG A 174 -18.70 -10.91 -8.11
CA ARG A 174 -19.32 -10.35 -9.33
C ARG A 174 -20.80 -10.00 -9.14
N GLU A 175 -21.58 -10.85 -8.47
CA GLU A 175 -23.00 -10.56 -8.18
C GLU A 175 -23.12 -9.37 -7.21
N LEU A 176 -22.18 -9.22 -6.27
CA LEU A 176 -22.11 -8.07 -5.38
C LEU A 176 -21.74 -6.78 -6.12
N GLU A 177 -20.83 -6.85 -7.08
CA GLU A 177 -20.45 -5.71 -7.91
C GLU A 177 -21.60 -5.25 -8.81
N ALA A 178 -22.46 -6.17 -9.26
CA ALA A 178 -23.66 -5.87 -10.04
C ALA A 178 -24.75 -5.12 -9.25
N LEU A 179 -24.67 -5.08 -7.89
CA LEU A 179 -25.61 -4.32 -7.08
C LEU A 179 -25.44 -2.82 -7.31
N GLY A 180 -26.49 -2.12 -7.61
CA GLY A 180 -26.51 -0.66 -7.78
C GLY A 180 -26.27 0.14 -6.49
N SER A 181 -26.33 -0.49 -5.32
CA SER A 181 -25.97 0.11 -4.04
C SER A 181 -24.46 0.38 -3.97
N ARG A 182 -24.08 1.55 -3.41
CA ARG A 182 -22.68 1.91 -3.18
C ARG A 182 -22.19 1.60 -1.76
N ARG A 183 -23.03 0.98 -0.93
CA ARG A 183 -22.72 0.63 0.48
C ARG A 183 -23.00 -0.84 0.69
N ARG A 184 -21.98 -1.66 0.57
CA ARG A 184 -22.06 -3.12 0.58
C ARG A 184 -21.27 -3.70 1.72
N VAL A 185 -21.86 -4.63 2.45
CA VAL A 185 -21.22 -5.38 3.53
C VAL A 185 -21.40 -6.87 3.25
N LEU A 186 -20.32 -7.59 3.06
CA LEU A 186 -20.28 -9.04 2.98
C LEU A 186 -19.72 -9.57 4.31
N VAL A 187 -20.50 -10.39 4.99
CA VAL A 187 -20.10 -11.07 6.23
C VAL A 187 -19.93 -12.55 5.95
N LEU A 188 -18.72 -13.07 6.17
CA LEU A 188 -18.39 -14.47 5.95
C LEU A 188 -18.11 -15.17 7.29
N ALA A 189 -19.09 -15.95 7.74
CA ALA A 189 -18.95 -16.87 8.87
C ALA A 189 -18.57 -18.28 8.38
N THR A 190 -17.55 -18.34 7.52
CA THR A 190 -17.06 -19.56 6.86
C THR A 190 -15.58 -19.73 7.11
N CYS A 191 -15.11 -20.99 7.13
CA CYS A 191 -13.68 -21.28 7.20
C CYS A 191 -13.07 -21.32 5.80
N HIS A 192 -11.82 -20.90 5.69
CA HIS A 192 -11.03 -21.06 4.46
C HIS A 192 -9.82 -21.97 4.67
N SER A 193 -9.75 -22.69 5.77
CA SER A 193 -8.68 -23.61 6.12
C SER A 193 -9.22 -24.99 6.44
N GLY A 194 -8.46 -26.02 6.19
CA GLY A 194 -8.82 -27.44 6.37
C GLY A 194 -9.14 -27.90 7.79
N THR A 195 -9.44 -27.00 8.73
CA THR A 195 -9.76 -27.31 10.12
C THR A 195 -11.10 -26.68 10.52
N GLY A 196 -11.92 -27.40 11.27
CA GLY A 196 -13.25 -26.94 11.70
C GLY A 196 -14.29 -27.05 10.58
N LYS A 197 -14.84 -25.95 10.09
CA LYS A 197 -15.81 -25.89 8.98
C LYS A 197 -15.20 -26.08 7.58
N SER A 198 -13.93 -26.52 7.46
CA SER A 198 -13.28 -26.76 6.16
C SER A 198 -12.50 -28.06 6.16
N LEU A 199 -12.64 -28.83 5.09
CA LEU A 199 -11.93 -30.08 4.88
C LEU A 199 -10.93 -29.91 3.74
N LEU A 200 -9.66 -29.58 4.06
CA LEU A 200 -8.59 -29.46 3.09
C LEU A 200 -7.54 -30.57 3.29
N PRO A 201 -7.01 -31.13 2.20
CA PRO A 201 -5.86 -32.03 2.29
C PRO A 201 -4.63 -31.31 2.88
N PRO A 202 -3.79 -32.02 3.68
CA PRO A 202 -2.58 -31.40 4.26
C PRO A 202 -1.63 -30.76 3.24
N SER A 203 -1.52 -31.32 2.05
CA SER A 203 -0.71 -30.79 0.95
C SER A 203 -1.16 -29.40 0.46
N VAL A 204 -2.44 -29.09 0.63
CA VAL A 204 -3.00 -27.78 0.28
C VAL A 204 -2.76 -26.78 1.40
N LEU A 205 -2.68 -27.20 2.65
CA LEU A 205 -2.36 -26.33 3.79
C LEU A 205 -0.95 -25.75 3.69
N ASP A 206 0.05 -26.54 3.27
CA ASP A 206 1.43 -26.07 3.08
C ASP A 206 1.56 -25.05 1.93
N GLU A 207 0.74 -25.18 0.89
CA GLU A 207 0.69 -24.23 -0.22
C GLU A 207 -0.02 -22.94 0.17
N LEU A 208 -1.02 -23.03 1.03
CA LEU A 208 -1.75 -21.90 1.60
C LEU A 208 -0.87 -20.94 2.37
N GLU A 209 -0.01 -21.47 3.23
CA GLU A 209 0.95 -20.67 4.00
C GLU A 209 1.88 -19.87 3.07
N ARG A 210 2.28 -20.46 1.93
CA ARG A 210 3.16 -19.81 0.95
C ARG A 210 2.46 -18.77 0.07
N THR A 211 1.16 -18.92 -0.13
CA THR A 211 0.37 -18.09 -1.06
C THR A 211 -0.63 -17.17 -0.36
N LYS A 212 -0.52 -17.04 0.96
CA LYS A 212 -1.42 -16.25 1.82
C LYS A 212 -1.82 -14.89 1.23
N ALA A 213 -0.86 -14.16 0.66
CA ALA A 213 -1.10 -12.83 0.08
C ALA A 213 -1.97 -12.86 -1.20
N ALA A 214 -1.91 -13.94 -1.99
CA ALA A 214 -2.65 -14.05 -3.24
C ALA A 214 -4.14 -14.34 -3.04
N PHE A 215 -4.51 -14.89 -1.87
CA PHE A 215 -5.89 -15.28 -1.55
C PHE A 215 -6.65 -14.25 -0.72
N LEU A 216 -6.03 -13.13 -0.46
CA LEU A 216 -6.73 -12.05 0.19
C LEU A 216 -7.86 -11.55 -0.74
N PRO A 217 -9.16 -11.46 -0.31
CA PRO A 217 -10.22 -10.90 -1.14
C PRO A 217 -9.77 -9.57 -1.74
N ARG A 218 -9.95 -9.39 -3.05
CA ARG A 218 -9.69 -8.08 -3.65
C ARG A 218 -10.67 -7.08 -3.05
N PRO A 219 -10.26 -5.83 -2.80
CA PRO A 219 -11.23 -4.78 -2.53
C PRO A 219 -12.18 -4.73 -3.73
N LEU A 220 -13.45 -4.66 -3.47
CA LEU A 220 -14.46 -4.45 -4.52
C LEU A 220 -14.12 -3.11 -5.18
N GLU A 221 -13.92 -3.12 -6.51
CA GLU A 221 -13.25 -2.01 -7.21
C GLU A 221 -14.05 -0.71 -7.29
N GLU A 222 -13.32 0.33 -7.25
CA GLU A 222 -13.32 1.75 -7.66
C GLU A 222 -14.60 2.60 -7.65
N GLU A 223 -15.81 2.13 -7.84
CA GLU A 223 -17.00 3.00 -7.82
C GLU A 223 -17.83 2.90 -6.53
N SER A 224 -17.53 1.96 -5.67
CA SER A 224 -18.21 1.75 -4.39
C SER A 224 -17.66 2.69 -3.33
N ARG A 225 -18.50 3.55 -2.77
CA ARG A 225 -18.11 4.46 -1.69
C ARG A 225 -17.89 3.78 -0.35
N ALA A 226 -18.40 2.57 -0.14
CA ALA A 226 -18.06 1.72 0.99
C ALA A 226 -18.31 0.25 0.63
N SER A 227 -17.26 -0.54 0.65
CA SER A 227 -17.32 -1.99 0.49
C SER A 227 -16.54 -2.65 1.62
N LEU A 228 -17.22 -3.45 2.42
CA LEU A 228 -16.65 -4.13 3.57
C LEU A 228 -16.82 -5.63 3.41
N VAL A 229 -15.74 -6.37 3.63
CA VAL A 229 -15.79 -7.83 3.79
C VAL A 229 -15.34 -8.14 5.21
N LEU A 230 -16.27 -8.60 6.03
CA LEU A 230 -16.07 -8.98 7.43
C LEU A 230 -15.98 -10.51 7.48
N SER A 231 -14.87 -11.05 7.95
CA SER A 231 -14.65 -12.49 8.04
C SER A 231 -14.61 -12.92 9.50
N ALA A 232 -15.30 -14.01 9.83
CA ALA A 232 -15.34 -14.58 11.17
C ALA A 232 -13.96 -15.12 11.62
N SER A 233 -13.08 -15.47 10.69
CA SER A 233 -11.72 -15.92 10.96
C SER A 233 -10.75 -15.35 9.93
N ASP A 234 -9.48 -15.26 10.28
CA ASP A 234 -8.43 -14.93 9.34
C ASP A 234 -8.10 -16.14 8.45
N TRP A 235 -7.28 -15.87 7.44
CA TRP A 235 -6.79 -16.87 6.52
C TRP A 235 -6.05 -18.00 7.25
N GLY A 236 -6.43 -19.24 6.97
CA GLY A 236 -5.83 -20.40 7.63
C GLY A 236 -6.44 -20.76 9.00
N GLU A 237 -7.35 -19.94 9.52
CA GLU A 237 -8.04 -20.19 10.79
C GLU A 237 -9.46 -20.73 10.60
N ALA A 238 -9.93 -21.49 11.60
CA ALA A 238 -11.30 -22.01 11.62
C ALA A 238 -12.25 -21.02 12.28
N ALA A 239 -13.37 -20.70 11.63
CA ALA A 239 -14.54 -20.19 12.31
C ALA A 239 -15.16 -21.32 13.14
N ARG A 240 -15.43 -21.07 14.42
CA ARG A 240 -15.83 -22.08 15.39
C ARG A 240 -17.27 -21.88 15.83
N GLU A 241 -17.94 -23.01 16.00
CA GLU A 241 -19.24 -23.07 16.64
C GLU A 241 -19.05 -23.36 18.14
N ASP A 242 -19.95 -22.86 18.97
CA ASP A 242 -19.94 -23.12 20.41
C ASP A 242 -21.35 -23.42 20.92
N ASP A 243 -21.50 -24.57 21.57
CA ASP A 243 -22.79 -25.05 22.08
C ASP A 243 -23.32 -24.19 23.22
N ALA A 244 -22.45 -23.61 24.03
CA ALA A 244 -22.86 -22.75 25.14
C ALA A 244 -23.39 -21.40 24.63
N LEU A 245 -22.88 -20.93 23.51
CA LEU A 245 -23.37 -19.72 22.84
C LEU A 245 -24.56 -20.03 21.91
N GLY A 246 -24.65 -21.28 21.43
CA GLY A 246 -25.66 -21.72 20.48
C GLY A 246 -25.57 -21.05 19.12
N ASN A 247 -24.37 -20.62 18.73
CA ASN A 247 -24.06 -19.91 17.50
C ASN A 247 -22.60 -20.16 17.07
N ASP A 248 -22.26 -19.73 15.85
CA ASP A 248 -20.89 -19.38 15.51
C ASP A 248 -20.41 -18.26 16.45
N ILE A 249 -19.20 -18.39 17.00
CA ILE A 249 -18.70 -17.48 18.05
C ILE A 249 -18.67 -16.03 17.58
N TYR A 250 -18.20 -15.79 16.34
CA TYR A 250 -18.15 -14.44 15.79
C TYR A 250 -19.55 -13.87 15.56
N THR A 251 -20.47 -14.67 15.01
CA THR A 251 -21.86 -14.25 14.78
C THR A 251 -22.58 -13.93 16.07
N HIS A 252 -22.36 -14.71 17.14
CA HIS A 252 -22.89 -14.40 18.47
C HIS A 252 -22.50 -12.98 18.92
N PHE A 253 -21.23 -12.65 18.84
CA PHE A 253 -20.75 -11.32 19.26
C PHE A 253 -21.14 -10.22 18.27
N LEU A 254 -21.28 -10.52 16.98
CA LEU A 254 -21.78 -9.58 15.99
C LEU A 254 -23.24 -9.18 16.31
N VAL A 255 -24.09 -10.15 16.64
CA VAL A 255 -25.47 -9.88 17.07
C VAL A 255 -25.52 -9.06 18.36
N GLN A 256 -24.65 -9.35 19.33
CA GLN A 256 -24.55 -8.54 20.55
C GLN A 256 -24.13 -7.08 20.26
N ALA A 257 -23.25 -6.86 19.30
CA ALA A 257 -22.86 -5.51 18.93
C ALA A 257 -24.05 -4.67 18.47
N LEU A 258 -24.98 -5.30 17.71
CA LEU A 258 -26.19 -4.64 17.20
C LEU A 258 -27.22 -4.27 18.30
N ASP A 259 -27.04 -4.76 19.53
CA ASP A 259 -27.82 -4.34 20.70
C ASP A 259 -27.37 -2.97 21.27
N GLY A 260 -26.56 -2.23 20.55
CA GLY A 260 -25.97 -0.96 20.97
C GLY A 260 -24.65 -1.09 21.71
N ARG A 261 -24.21 -2.32 22.04
CA ARG A 261 -22.90 -2.56 22.71
C ARG A 261 -21.73 -2.24 21.79
N GLY A 262 -21.95 -2.27 20.46
CA GLY A 262 -20.97 -1.92 19.46
C GLY A 262 -20.74 -0.41 19.33
N ASP A 263 -21.69 0.43 19.75
CA ASP A 263 -21.56 1.89 19.70
C ASP A 263 -20.39 2.34 20.60
N ARG A 264 -19.23 2.49 19.99
CA ARG A 264 -18.00 2.81 20.70
C ARG A 264 -17.78 4.31 20.86
N ASN A 265 -18.22 5.07 19.86
CA ASN A 265 -18.03 6.51 19.80
C ASN A 265 -19.16 7.29 20.50
N GLY A 266 -20.25 6.61 20.87
CA GLY A 266 -21.39 7.17 21.58
C GLY A 266 -22.27 8.06 20.72
N ASP A 267 -22.36 7.81 19.40
CA ASP A 267 -23.19 8.60 18.49
C ASP A 267 -24.65 8.10 18.40
N GLY A 268 -24.97 6.97 19.03
CA GLY A 268 -26.30 6.35 19.06
C GLY A 268 -26.52 5.33 17.97
N ALA A 269 -25.56 5.08 17.10
CA ALA A 269 -25.62 4.09 16.05
C ALA A 269 -24.48 3.06 16.18
N VAL A 270 -24.60 1.95 15.46
CA VAL A 270 -23.55 0.95 15.33
C VAL A 270 -23.21 0.79 13.85
N SER A 271 -22.06 1.23 13.47
CA SER A 271 -21.54 1.02 12.11
C SER A 271 -21.06 -0.42 11.91
N ALA A 272 -20.88 -0.82 10.66
CA ALA A 272 -20.35 -2.14 10.32
C ALA A 272 -18.93 -2.36 10.88
N THR A 273 -18.11 -1.32 10.92
CA THR A 273 -16.77 -1.38 11.48
C THR A 273 -16.78 -1.50 13.00
N GLU A 274 -17.64 -0.78 13.68
CA GLU A 274 -17.80 -0.89 15.14
C GLU A 274 -18.36 -2.25 15.56
N ALA A 275 -19.37 -2.75 14.81
CA ALA A 275 -19.92 -4.09 15.04
C ALA A 275 -18.85 -5.17 14.86
N HIS A 276 -18.04 -5.06 13.80
CA HIS A 276 -16.93 -5.97 13.58
C HIS A 276 -15.87 -5.89 14.68
N ASP A 277 -15.45 -4.69 15.06
CA ASP A 277 -14.42 -4.50 16.11
C ASP A 277 -14.86 -5.03 17.45
N TRP A 278 -16.14 -4.88 17.78
CA TRP A 278 -16.74 -5.52 18.96
C TRP A 278 -16.65 -7.05 18.85
N ALA A 279 -17.18 -7.61 17.75
CA ALA A 279 -17.20 -9.04 17.53
C ALA A 279 -15.79 -9.63 17.50
N ARG A 280 -14.84 -8.97 16.83
CA ARG A 280 -13.44 -9.39 16.75
C ARG A 280 -12.78 -9.51 18.11
N ARG A 281 -12.88 -8.47 18.93
CA ARG A 281 -12.26 -8.46 20.27
C ARG A 281 -12.84 -9.55 21.18
N HIS A 282 -14.16 -9.71 21.16
CA HIS A 282 -14.82 -10.71 22.00
C HIS A 282 -14.58 -12.14 21.51
N THR A 283 -14.57 -12.37 20.19
CA THR A 283 -14.19 -13.65 19.59
C THR A 283 -12.75 -14.03 19.95
N TRP A 284 -11.81 -13.09 19.79
CA TRP A 284 -10.41 -13.30 20.15
C TRP A 284 -10.25 -13.68 21.62
N THR A 285 -10.87 -12.91 22.52
CA THR A 285 -10.81 -13.16 23.95
C THR A 285 -11.46 -14.48 24.32
N TYR A 286 -12.67 -14.76 23.81
CA TYR A 286 -13.40 -15.98 24.09
C TYR A 286 -12.66 -17.24 23.62
N THR A 287 -12.07 -17.19 22.45
CA THR A 287 -11.32 -18.31 21.86
C THR A 287 -9.88 -18.39 22.35
N GLN A 288 -9.45 -17.50 23.24
CA GLN A 288 -8.07 -17.40 23.73
C GLN A 288 -7.07 -17.28 22.55
N GLY A 289 -7.39 -16.44 21.58
CA GLY A 289 -6.53 -16.18 20.42
C GLY A 289 -6.59 -17.23 19.30
N ARG A 290 -7.47 -18.22 19.40
CA ARG A 290 -7.56 -19.31 18.41
C ARG A 290 -8.44 -19.02 17.20
N GLN A 291 -9.17 -17.91 17.23
CA GLN A 291 -9.97 -17.40 16.10
C GLN A 291 -9.80 -15.89 16.00
N ARG A 292 -9.34 -15.44 14.86
CA ARG A 292 -8.99 -14.05 14.61
C ARG A 292 -9.86 -13.50 13.49
N PRO A 293 -10.99 -12.84 13.78
CA PRO A 293 -11.81 -12.21 12.77
C PRO A 293 -11.05 -11.10 12.05
N SER A 294 -11.24 -11.01 10.75
CA SER A 294 -10.56 -10.03 9.90
C SER A 294 -11.54 -9.19 9.10
N VAL A 295 -11.12 -8.00 8.69
CA VAL A 295 -11.90 -7.08 7.88
C VAL A 295 -11.09 -6.57 6.71
N ARG A 296 -11.77 -6.41 5.57
CA ARG A 296 -11.25 -5.68 4.42
C ARG A 296 -12.24 -4.61 4.05
N MET A 297 -11.72 -3.45 3.83
CA MET A 297 -12.54 -2.27 3.60
C MET A 297 -11.94 -1.42 2.50
N THR A 298 -12.80 -1.04 1.56
CA THR A 298 -12.57 0.09 0.66
C THR A 298 -13.63 1.12 1.02
N GLU A 299 -13.23 2.20 1.65
CA GLU A 299 -14.12 3.31 2.00
C GLU A 299 -13.61 4.58 1.34
N VAL A 300 -14.42 5.15 0.46
CA VAL A 300 -14.20 6.46 -0.13
C VAL A 300 -15.28 7.39 0.40
N GLY A 301 -14.96 8.11 1.45
CA GLY A 301 -15.91 8.99 2.13
C GLY A 301 -15.90 8.76 3.63
N ALA A 302 -16.59 9.62 4.34
CA ALA A 302 -16.56 9.63 5.80
C ALA A 302 -17.85 9.13 6.45
N ASP A 303 -18.86 8.81 5.65
CA ASP A 303 -20.13 8.34 6.19
C ASP A 303 -20.01 6.86 6.59
N PRO A 304 -20.21 6.49 7.87
CA PRO A 304 -20.18 5.11 8.29
C PRO A 304 -21.33 4.31 7.65
N VAL A 305 -21.09 3.01 7.39
CA VAL A 305 -22.16 2.09 7.01
C VAL A 305 -22.87 1.61 8.26
N LEU A 306 -24.08 2.11 8.52
CA LEU A 306 -24.83 1.82 9.74
C LEU A 306 -25.54 0.48 9.63
N LEU A 307 -25.33 -0.39 10.63
CA LEU A 307 -26.03 -1.66 10.78
C LEU A 307 -27.14 -1.61 11.84
N ALA A 308 -27.01 -0.77 12.87
CA ALA A 308 -28.04 -0.63 13.89
C ALA A 308 -28.11 0.81 14.42
N GLY A 309 -29.23 1.15 15.02
CA GLY A 309 -29.45 2.47 15.61
C GLY A 309 -29.60 3.59 14.59
N ALA A 310 -29.54 4.80 15.09
CA ALA A 310 -29.60 6.05 14.35
C ALA A 310 -28.63 7.06 14.98
N LEU A 311 -27.98 7.86 14.15
CA LEU A 311 -27.11 8.93 14.64
C LEU A 311 -27.96 9.96 15.39
N THR A 312 -27.80 10.02 16.70
CA THR A 312 -28.59 10.93 17.58
C THR A 312 -27.75 12.10 18.05
N GLN A 313 -26.44 11.99 18.03
CA GLN A 313 -25.50 13.01 18.44
C GLN A 313 -24.15 12.86 17.72
N ALA A 314 -23.34 13.89 17.75
CA ALA A 314 -21.96 13.79 17.33
C ALA A 314 -21.20 12.96 18.39
N GLY A 315 -20.72 11.81 18.00
CA GLY A 315 -19.94 10.93 18.88
C GLY A 315 -18.53 11.44 19.14
N GLN A 316 -17.77 10.69 19.92
CA GLN A 316 -16.34 10.94 20.08
C GLN A 316 -15.63 10.83 18.72
N PRO A 317 -14.57 11.61 18.48
CA PRO A 317 -13.77 11.42 17.28
C PRO A 317 -13.18 10.02 17.24
N GLU A 318 -13.14 9.45 16.05
CA GLU A 318 -12.59 8.12 15.81
C GLU A 318 -11.37 8.20 14.90
N VAL A 319 -10.30 7.51 15.30
CA VAL A 319 -9.14 7.25 14.44
C VAL A 319 -9.11 5.76 14.12
N PHE A 320 -9.00 5.41 12.84
CA PHE A 320 -9.10 4.02 12.42
C PHE A 320 -8.14 3.68 11.28
N SER A 321 -7.71 2.43 11.23
CA SER A 321 -7.12 1.81 10.04
C SER A 321 -7.49 0.33 10.00
N TYR A 322 -7.88 -0.13 8.84
CA TYR A 322 -8.14 -1.54 8.56
C TYR A 322 -7.12 -2.11 7.56
N SER A 323 -5.98 -1.43 7.41
CA SER A 323 -4.88 -1.89 6.56
C SER A 323 -4.20 -3.11 7.18
N PRO A 324 -4.08 -4.24 6.45
CA PRO A 324 -3.32 -5.41 6.92
C PRO A 324 -1.85 -5.10 7.21
N ARG A 325 -1.31 -4.01 6.61
CA ARG A 325 0.07 -3.56 6.85
C ARG A 325 0.32 -3.11 8.28
N LEU A 326 -0.74 -2.74 9.01
CA LEU A 326 -0.68 -2.31 10.39
C LEU A 326 -0.96 -3.44 11.39
N GLU A 327 -1.00 -4.68 10.95
CA GLU A 327 -1.16 -5.83 11.83
C GLU A 327 -0.01 -5.94 12.85
N GLY A 328 -0.39 -6.06 14.11
CA GLY A 328 0.55 -6.10 15.23
C GLY A 328 1.13 -4.75 15.63
N PHE A 329 0.56 -3.65 15.12
CA PHE A 329 0.85 -2.31 15.64
C PHE A 329 -0.11 -1.93 16.75
N THR A 330 0.39 -1.17 17.71
CA THR A 330 -0.40 -0.54 18.77
C THR A 330 -0.48 0.97 18.49
N LEU A 331 -1.69 1.50 18.51
CA LEU A 331 -1.90 2.95 18.50
C LEU A 331 -1.77 3.46 19.93
N LYS A 332 -0.83 4.38 20.17
CA LYS A 332 -0.74 5.14 21.41
C LYS A 332 -1.31 6.54 21.21
N VAL A 333 -1.98 7.03 22.24
CA VAL A 333 -2.53 8.37 22.28
C VAL A 333 -2.03 9.05 23.56
N ASP A 334 -1.37 10.18 23.42
CA ASP A 334 -0.75 10.91 24.51
C ASP A 334 0.18 10.02 25.38
N GLY A 335 0.83 9.03 24.73
CA GLY A 335 1.74 8.08 25.36
C GLY A 335 1.09 6.83 26.00
N VAL A 336 -0.24 6.75 26.00
CA VAL A 336 -1.00 5.60 26.55
C VAL A 336 -1.47 4.69 25.42
N ASP A 337 -1.42 3.37 25.62
CA ASP A 337 -1.94 2.41 24.67
C ASP A 337 -3.47 2.59 24.50
N ALA A 338 -3.90 2.92 23.30
CA ALA A 338 -5.29 3.19 22.99
C ALA A 338 -5.98 2.02 22.26
N GLY A 339 -5.23 1.17 21.58
CA GLY A 339 -5.75 -0.01 20.91
C GLY A 339 -4.79 -0.62 19.91
N GLU A 340 -5.07 -1.87 19.54
CA GLU A 340 -4.33 -2.60 18.52
C GLU A 340 -4.91 -2.34 17.13
N LEU A 341 -4.04 -2.33 16.12
CA LEU A 341 -4.40 -2.22 14.71
C LEU A 341 -4.25 -3.59 14.01
N PRO A 342 -5.04 -3.84 12.96
CA PRO A 342 -6.09 -3.00 12.38
C PRO A 342 -7.32 -2.88 13.29
N GLY A 343 -7.99 -1.73 13.23
CA GLY A 343 -9.20 -1.43 13.99
C GLY A 343 -9.41 0.07 14.14
N GLY A 344 -10.48 0.46 14.84
CA GLY A 344 -10.77 1.85 15.16
C GLY A 344 -10.66 2.12 16.66
N VAL A 345 -10.38 3.37 17.02
CA VAL A 345 -10.25 3.84 18.40
C VAL A 345 -10.98 5.17 18.55
N ALA A 346 -11.96 5.22 19.46
CA ALA A 346 -12.61 6.46 19.84
C ALA A 346 -11.72 7.23 20.83
N LEU A 347 -11.59 8.52 20.62
CA LEU A 347 -10.66 9.38 21.34
C LEU A 347 -11.36 10.62 21.91
N PRO A 348 -10.89 11.21 22.99
CA PRO A 348 -11.37 12.51 23.41
C PRO A 348 -11.06 13.57 22.35
N GLU A 349 -11.96 14.56 22.18
CA GLU A 349 -11.72 15.70 21.31
C GLU A 349 -10.51 16.54 21.75
N GLY A 350 -9.99 17.35 20.84
CA GLY A 350 -8.86 18.25 21.06
C GLY A 350 -7.59 17.82 20.33
N LYS A 351 -6.47 18.44 20.69
CA LYS A 351 -5.16 18.05 20.15
C LYS A 351 -4.68 16.79 20.87
N ARG A 352 -4.36 15.75 20.09
CA ARG A 352 -3.86 14.47 20.59
C ARG A 352 -2.57 14.11 19.90
N LYS A 353 -1.60 13.61 20.67
CA LYS A 353 -0.37 13.04 20.15
C LYS A 353 -0.62 11.56 19.84
N LEU A 354 -0.66 11.22 18.57
CA LEU A 354 -0.81 9.86 18.11
C LEU A 354 0.56 9.24 17.87
N GLY A 355 0.75 7.98 18.22
CA GLY A 355 1.98 7.23 17.96
C GLY A 355 1.70 5.80 17.53
N LEU A 356 2.45 5.32 16.52
CA LEU A 356 2.43 3.93 16.12
C LEU A 356 3.61 3.19 16.73
N HIS A 357 3.31 2.10 17.41
CA HIS A 357 4.29 1.28 18.10
C HIS A 357 4.24 -0.17 17.61
N LYS A 358 5.41 -0.79 17.47
CA LYS A 358 5.55 -2.22 17.20
C LYS A 358 6.83 -2.75 17.84
N GLY A 359 6.73 -3.88 18.55
CA GLY A 359 7.90 -4.48 19.20
C GLY A 359 8.60 -3.59 20.23
N GLY A 360 7.89 -2.66 20.88
CA GLY A 360 8.45 -1.72 21.86
C GLY A 360 9.05 -0.45 21.26
N GLU A 361 9.14 -0.32 19.93
CA GLU A 361 9.66 0.87 19.26
C GLU A 361 8.52 1.75 18.76
N THR A 362 8.73 3.08 18.85
CA THR A 362 7.84 4.08 18.22
C THR A 362 8.32 4.31 16.80
N LEU A 363 7.48 3.99 15.83
CA LEU A 363 7.82 4.10 14.41
C LEU A 363 7.31 5.39 13.77
N TRP A 364 6.24 5.95 14.33
CA TRP A 364 5.66 7.21 13.87
C TRP A 364 4.97 7.93 15.03
N GLU A 365 5.04 9.24 15.04
CA GLU A 365 4.30 10.12 15.94
C GLU A 365 3.88 11.39 15.21
N ASP A 366 2.66 11.85 15.47
CA ASP A 366 2.17 13.14 14.99
C ASP A 366 1.13 13.70 15.98
N THR A 367 0.94 15.02 15.94
CA THR A 367 -0.08 15.71 16.75
C THR A 367 -1.24 16.12 15.88
N VAL A 368 -2.39 15.54 16.16
CA VAL A 368 -3.62 15.69 15.37
C VAL A 368 -4.67 16.39 16.20
N ALA A 369 -5.35 17.39 15.62
CA ALA A 369 -6.52 18.02 16.23
C ALA A 369 -7.77 17.22 15.81
N LEU A 370 -8.48 16.69 16.78
CA LEU A 370 -9.69 15.88 16.60
C LEU A 370 -10.91 16.65 17.12
N ARG A 371 -12.02 16.56 16.38
CA ARG A 371 -13.29 17.20 16.73
C ARG A 371 -14.37 16.15 16.95
N SER A 372 -15.33 16.46 17.81
CA SER A 372 -16.48 15.60 18.05
C SER A 372 -17.15 15.19 16.73
N GLY A 373 -17.50 13.92 16.58
CA GLY A 373 -18.05 13.31 15.36
C GLY A 373 -17.08 13.14 14.19
N GLU A 374 -15.80 13.48 14.35
CA GLU A 374 -14.80 13.34 13.29
C GLU A 374 -14.32 11.89 13.19
N ARG A 375 -14.39 11.30 11.99
CA ARG A 375 -13.75 10.03 11.66
C ARG A 375 -12.52 10.28 10.81
N ARG A 376 -11.39 9.77 11.23
CA ARG A 376 -10.11 10.00 10.55
C ARG A 376 -9.39 8.68 10.26
N ALA A 377 -9.21 8.41 8.98
CA ALA A 377 -8.40 7.28 8.55
C ALA A 377 -6.92 7.53 8.92
N LEU A 378 -6.36 6.62 9.71
CA LEU A 378 -4.94 6.65 10.07
C LEU A 378 -4.06 6.48 8.84
N ASP A 379 -4.50 5.69 7.85
CA ASP A 379 -3.81 5.49 6.58
C ASP A 379 -3.58 6.82 5.84
N ALA A 380 -4.50 7.77 5.95
CA ALA A 380 -4.34 9.10 5.36
C ALA A 380 -3.27 9.94 6.07
N LEU A 381 -3.11 9.75 7.39
CA LEU A 381 -2.05 10.39 8.18
C LEU A 381 -0.70 9.70 7.95
N LEU A 382 -0.75 8.38 7.74
CA LEU A 382 0.41 7.53 7.53
C LEU A 382 0.81 7.39 6.08
N ARG A 383 0.10 8.02 5.15
CA ARG A 383 0.36 7.86 3.72
C ARG A 383 1.83 8.14 3.37
N GLU A 384 2.46 9.08 4.05
CA GLU A 384 3.90 9.33 3.94
C GLU A 384 4.75 8.26 4.65
N PHE A 385 4.19 7.55 5.62
CA PHE A 385 4.90 6.51 6.38
C PHE A 385 4.68 5.09 5.80
N VAL A 386 3.47 4.76 5.38
CA VAL A 386 3.08 3.40 4.91
C VAL A 386 3.24 3.25 3.39
N GLU A 387 2.96 4.31 2.64
CA GLU A 387 3.19 4.41 1.20
C GLU A 387 4.40 5.29 0.89
N GLY A 388 5.10 5.72 1.94
CA GLY A 388 6.06 6.79 1.92
C GLY A 388 6.99 6.68 0.74
N ARG A 389 6.87 7.61 -0.20
CA ARG A 389 7.96 7.98 -1.09
C ARG A 389 9.09 8.44 -0.18
N LYS A 390 9.87 7.48 0.29
CA LYS A 390 11.05 7.75 1.10
C LYS A 390 11.90 8.72 0.29
N ARG A 391 12.08 9.90 0.79
CA ARG A 391 12.98 10.89 0.20
C ARG A 391 14.26 10.90 0.99
N THR A 392 15.36 10.67 0.34
CA THR A 392 16.67 10.65 0.99
C THR A 392 17.51 11.76 0.40
N VAL A 393 17.96 12.69 1.23
CA VAL A 393 18.98 13.67 0.88
C VAL A 393 20.31 13.17 1.41
N THR A 394 21.32 13.12 0.56
CA THR A 394 22.67 12.67 0.91
C THR A 394 23.68 13.78 0.70
N LEU A 395 24.65 13.88 1.59
CA LEU A 395 25.91 14.56 1.35
C LEU A 395 26.95 13.49 1.07
N GLU A 396 27.65 13.63 -0.03
CA GLU A 396 28.56 12.60 -0.52
C GLU A 396 29.89 13.17 -0.95
N ALA A 397 30.93 12.37 -0.75
CA ALA A 397 32.26 12.66 -1.25
C ALA A 397 32.88 11.41 -1.87
N GLY A 398 33.67 11.57 -2.89
CA GLY A 398 34.29 10.41 -3.52
C GLY A 398 35.32 10.77 -4.55
N MET A 399 35.83 9.76 -5.20
CA MET A 399 36.87 9.89 -6.21
C MET A 399 36.31 9.44 -7.57
N LEU A 400 36.59 10.24 -8.58
CA LEU A 400 36.13 10.05 -9.93
C LEU A 400 37.31 10.24 -10.91
N GLY A 401 37.37 9.42 -11.95
CA GLY A 401 38.40 9.55 -12.95
C GLY A 401 38.22 8.63 -14.15
N PHE A 402 38.96 8.91 -15.20
CA PHE A 402 39.00 8.05 -16.37
C PHE A 402 39.57 6.67 -16.04
N LEU A 403 39.03 5.63 -16.64
CA LEU A 403 39.51 4.26 -16.43
C LEU A 403 40.86 4.02 -17.11
N ASP A 404 41.10 4.67 -18.24
CA ASP A 404 42.38 4.56 -18.93
C ASP A 404 43.43 5.55 -18.41
N ALA A 405 44.69 5.11 -18.41
CA ALA A 405 45.79 5.87 -17.84
C ALA A 405 46.17 7.10 -18.70
N ARG A 406 45.89 7.07 -20.01
CA ARG A 406 46.22 8.20 -20.89
C ARG A 406 45.25 9.35 -20.63
N SER A 407 43.96 9.11 -20.63
CA SER A 407 42.96 10.15 -20.33
C SER A 407 43.12 10.73 -18.92
N ARG A 408 43.53 9.92 -17.93
CA ARG A 408 43.87 10.43 -16.59
C ARG A 408 45.04 11.39 -16.58
N ARG A 409 46.03 11.17 -17.45
CA ARG A 409 47.23 12.05 -17.51
C ARG A 409 46.99 13.29 -18.37
N GLU A 410 46.25 13.17 -19.46
CA GLU A 410 46.13 14.22 -20.48
C GLU A 410 44.86 15.08 -20.30
N VAL A 411 43.77 14.53 -19.75
CA VAL A 411 42.47 15.23 -19.69
C VAL A 411 42.11 15.63 -18.27
N LEU A 412 41.88 14.66 -17.40
CA LEU A 412 41.45 14.88 -16.01
C LEU A 412 42.04 13.78 -15.10
N PRO A 413 42.90 14.11 -14.12
CA PRO A 413 43.34 13.14 -13.13
C PRO A 413 42.18 12.68 -12.25
N SER A 414 42.39 11.60 -11.48
CA SER A 414 41.43 11.20 -10.47
C SER A 414 41.20 12.38 -9.51
N THR A 415 39.94 12.82 -9.46
CA THR A 415 39.54 14.04 -8.79
C THR A 415 38.58 13.72 -7.66
N VAL A 416 38.81 14.33 -6.49
CA VAL A 416 37.85 14.25 -5.39
C VAL A 416 36.69 15.19 -5.70
N LEU A 417 35.47 14.63 -5.63
CA LEU A 417 34.21 15.37 -5.75
C LEU A 417 33.50 15.36 -4.41
N VAL A 418 32.84 16.46 -4.10
CA VAL A 418 31.93 16.60 -2.97
C VAL A 418 30.61 17.09 -3.51
N GLY A 419 29.53 16.50 -3.03
CA GLY A 419 28.22 16.79 -3.59
C GLY A 419 27.06 16.47 -2.68
N ALA A 420 25.88 16.66 -3.24
CA ALA A 420 24.62 16.29 -2.62
C ALA A 420 23.76 15.51 -3.60
N GLY A 421 23.01 14.57 -3.07
CA GLY A 421 22.07 13.75 -3.82
C GLY A 421 20.68 13.81 -3.21
N LEU A 422 19.67 13.65 -4.05
CA LEU A 422 18.28 13.44 -3.68
C LEU A 422 17.82 12.14 -4.32
N ARG A 423 17.35 11.19 -3.52
CA ARG A 423 16.69 9.98 -3.99
C ARG A 423 15.22 10.03 -3.62
N LEU A 424 14.39 9.72 -4.59
CA LEU A 424 12.94 9.59 -4.48
C LEU A 424 12.60 8.12 -4.73
N ASP A 425 12.31 7.40 -3.66
CA ASP A 425 12.01 5.98 -3.73
C ASP A 425 10.60 5.79 -4.30
N GLY A 426 10.43 4.81 -5.20
CA GLY A 426 9.14 4.44 -5.78
C GLY A 426 8.44 5.52 -6.61
N LEU A 427 9.17 6.41 -7.30
CA LEU A 427 8.58 7.50 -8.07
C LEU A 427 7.91 7.06 -9.38
N LEU A 428 8.41 6.01 -10.01
CA LEU A 428 7.98 5.55 -11.33
C LEU A 428 7.45 4.12 -11.31
N LEU A 429 6.65 3.76 -12.34
CA LEU A 429 6.12 2.42 -12.58
C LEU A 429 5.48 1.78 -11.34
N GLU A 430 4.43 2.41 -10.81
CA GLU A 430 3.66 1.89 -9.66
C GLU A 430 4.55 1.57 -8.44
N GLN A 431 5.46 2.49 -8.12
CA GLN A 431 6.40 2.40 -6.99
C GLN A 431 7.51 1.34 -7.14
N ARG A 432 7.81 0.90 -8.37
CA ARG A 432 8.86 -0.10 -8.61
C ARG A 432 10.22 0.48 -8.91
N LEU A 433 10.30 1.76 -9.31
CA LEU A 433 11.56 2.40 -9.68
C LEU A 433 11.81 3.67 -8.88
N ASP A 434 13.02 3.79 -8.38
CA ASP A 434 13.55 4.97 -7.71
C ASP A 434 14.14 5.94 -8.73
N VAL A 435 14.11 7.22 -8.39
CA VAL A 435 14.80 8.26 -9.14
C VAL A 435 15.80 8.96 -8.23
N GLY A 436 17.07 8.96 -8.64
CA GLY A 436 18.15 9.68 -7.97
C GLY A 436 18.63 10.84 -8.82
N VAL A 437 18.85 11.99 -8.20
CA VAL A 437 19.50 13.17 -8.81
C VAL A 437 20.63 13.59 -7.90
N ASP A 438 21.80 13.83 -8.46
CA ASP A 438 22.97 14.29 -7.70
C ASP A 438 23.71 15.40 -8.43
N LEU A 439 24.34 16.24 -7.62
CA LEU A 439 25.22 17.32 -8.06
C LEU A 439 26.51 17.26 -7.24
N SER A 440 27.62 17.19 -7.92
CA SER A 440 28.94 17.17 -7.27
C SER A 440 29.93 18.13 -7.93
N VAL A 441 30.80 18.66 -7.13
CA VAL A 441 31.82 19.62 -7.53
C VAL A 441 33.19 19.16 -7.06
N GLY A 442 34.21 19.43 -7.86
CA GLY A 442 35.57 19.13 -7.48
C GLY A 442 36.58 20.07 -8.15
N GLN A 443 37.73 20.12 -7.57
CA GLN A 443 38.86 20.88 -8.11
C GLN A 443 40.17 20.13 -7.88
N GLY A 444 41.12 20.44 -8.70
CA GLY A 444 42.46 19.86 -8.56
C GLY A 444 43.47 20.57 -9.43
N HIS A 445 44.69 20.09 -9.36
CA HIS A 445 45.79 20.57 -10.18
C HIS A 445 46.66 19.39 -10.63
N GLN A 446 47.24 19.54 -11.80
CA GLN A 446 48.19 18.58 -12.36
C GLN A 446 49.25 19.31 -13.17
N SER A 447 50.37 18.65 -13.43
CA SER A 447 51.40 19.15 -14.35
C SER A 447 51.33 18.31 -15.63
N LEU A 448 51.05 18.94 -16.75
CA LEU A 448 51.09 18.31 -18.07
C LEU A 448 52.50 18.41 -18.64
N ARG A 449 53.04 17.29 -19.11
CA ARG A 449 54.33 17.24 -19.79
C ARG A 449 54.14 17.56 -21.26
N LEU A 450 54.91 18.51 -21.76
CA LEU A 450 54.86 18.86 -23.19
C LEU A 450 55.82 17.98 -23.98
N ASP A 451 55.43 17.63 -25.21
CA ASP A 451 56.29 16.85 -26.13
C ASP A 451 57.60 17.55 -26.50
N VAL A 452 57.61 18.87 -26.42
CA VAL A 452 58.78 19.71 -26.66
C VAL A 452 59.66 19.90 -25.42
N GLY A 453 59.39 19.19 -24.34
CA GLY A 453 60.06 19.32 -23.06
C GLY A 453 59.46 20.41 -22.17
N GLY A 454 59.54 20.19 -20.85
CA GLY A 454 58.92 21.07 -19.85
C GLY A 454 57.55 20.57 -19.35
N THR A 455 57.05 21.22 -18.29
CA THR A 455 55.79 20.93 -17.66
C THR A 455 54.96 22.21 -17.52
N VAL A 456 53.64 22.12 -17.78
CA VAL A 456 52.69 23.22 -17.60
C VAL A 456 51.74 22.86 -16.46
N PRO A 457 51.66 23.70 -15.41
CA PRO A 457 50.70 23.51 -14.37
C PRO A 457 49.28 23.82 -14.89
N VAL A 458 48.35 22.91 -14.63
CA VAL A 458 46.94 23.01 -15.02
C VAL A 458 46.06 22.90 -13.80
N ARG A 459 45.25 23.88 -13.58
CA ARG A 459 44.13 23.81 -12.61
C ARG A 459 42.89 23.34 -13.32
N HIS A 460 42.12 22.49 -12.69
CA HIS A 460 40.84 22.05 -13.22
C HIS A 460 39.74 22.18 -12.17
N ARG A 461 38.53 22.49 -12.65
CA ARG A 461 37.30 22.46 -11.90
C ARG A 461 36.33 21.55 -12.65
N ALA A 462 35.65 20.68 -11.91
CA ALA A 462 34.66 19.76 -12.46
C ALA A 462 33.36 19.95 -11.72
N VAL A 463 32.27 20.01 -12.46
CA VAL A 463 30.90 19.96 -11.93
C VAL A 463 30.19 18.82 -12.65
N MET A 464 29.63 17.90 -11.88
CA MET A 464 28.91 16.78 -12.44
C MET A 464 27.48 16.77 -11.87
N MET A 465 26.50 16.68 -12.74
CA MET A 465 25.11 16.46 -12.41
C MET A 465 24.66 15.15 -13.03
N GLY A 466 24.00 14.30 -12.25
CA GLY A 466 23.55 13.01 -12.72
C GLY A 466 22.10 12.70 -12.36
N VAL A 467 21.48 11.89 -13.22
CA VAL A 467 20.16 11.31 -12.96
C VAL A 467 20.27 9.81 -13.12
N THR A 468 19.74 9.08 -12.15
CA THR A 468 19.71 7.61 -12.13
C THR A 468 18.28 7.16 -11.93
N VAL A 469 17.86 6.14 -12.66
CA VAL A 469 16.54 5.53 -12.52
C VAL A 469 16.74 4.02 -12.40
N GLY A 470 16.16 3.39 -11.39
CA GLY A 470 16.27 1.95 -11.27
C GLY A 470 15.59 1.37 -10.04
N PRO A 471 15.50 0.04 -9.96
CA PRO A 471 14.93 -0.64 -8.81
C PRO A 471 15.84 -0.58 -7.59
N SER A 472 15.21 -0.68 -6.43
CA SER A 472 15.89 -0.94 -5.16
C SER A 472 15.27 -2.12 -4.42
N TRP A 473 16.07 -2.77 -3.60
CA TRP A 473 15.67 -3.90 -2.76
C TRP A 473 16.12 -3.65 -1.33
N GLU A 474 15.22 -3.83 -0.38
CA GLU A 474 15.52 -3.73 1.05
C GLU A 474 15.72 -5.12 1.67
N TRP A 475 16.80 -5.30 2.42
CA TRP A 475 17.08 -6.51 3.19
C TRP A 475 17.49 -6.12 4.62
N GLY A 476 16.53 -6.11 5.52
CA GLY A 476 16.73 -5.64 6.88
C GLY A 476 17.13 -4.15 6.91
N ARG A 477 18.33 -3.87 7.42
CA ARG A 477 18.89 -2.50 7.47
C ARG A 477 19.70 -2.10 6.23
N LEU A 478 19.85 -3.02 5.29
CA LEU A 478 20.57 -2.78 4.04
C LEU A 478 19.58 -2.56 2.91
N SER A 479 19.87 -1.63 2.03
CA SER A 479 19.18 -1.50 0.75
C SER A 479 20.19 -1.44 -0.39
N PHE A 480 19.85 -2.11 -1.49
CA PHE A 480 20.64 -2.16 -2.72
C PHE A 480 19.86 -1.42 -3.80
N SER A 481 20.54 -0.58 -4.55
CA SER A 481 19.96 0.13 -5.68
C SER A 481 20.87 0.00 -6.90
N THR A 482 20.27 -0.09 -8.09
CA THR A 482 21.05 -0.09 -9.33
C THR A 482 20.19 0.40 -10.48
N GLY A 483 20.84 0.99 -11.49
CA GLY A 483 20.11 1.43 -12.66
C GLY A 483 20.93 2.23 -13.65
N PRO A 484 20.36 2.44 -14.86
CA PRO A 484 20.92 3.33 -15.86
C PRO A 484 21.04 4.75 -15.32
N ARG A 485 22.14 5.38 -15.71
CA ARG A 485 22.52 6.73 -15.30
C ARG A 485 22.86 7.57 -16.53
N VAL A 486 22.47 8.83 -16.48
CA VAL A 486 22.97 9.85 -17.40
C VAL A 486 23.59 10.95 -16.56
N ALA A 487 24.83 11.31 -16.86
CA ALA A 487 25.55 12.36 -16.15
C ALA A 487 26.08 13.41 -17.12
N ALA A 488 25.90 14.68 -16.80
CA ALA A 488 26.52 15.81 -17.45
C ALA A 488 27.73 16.24 -16.67
N LEU A 489 28.89 16.30 -17.33
CA LEU A 489 30.15 16.76 -16.75
C LEU A 489 30.53 18.07 -17.42
N TRP A 490 30.62 19.13 -16.63
CA TRP A 490 31.24 20.37 -17.01
C TRP A 490 32.67 20.41 -16.43
N LEU A 491 33.67 20.55 -17.29
CA LEU A 491 35.10 20.60 -16.95
C LEU A 491 35.67 21.91 -17.43
N GLN A 492 36.24 22.68 -16.51
CA GLN A 492 37.04 23.86 -16.81
C GLN A 492 38.50 23.57 -16.50
N ARG A 493 39.43 23.88 -17.44
CA ARG A 493 40.85 23.72 -17.30
C ARG A 493 41.50 25.07 -17.53
N SER A 494 42.40 25.48 -16.62
CA SER A 494 43.14 26.72 -16.71
C SER A 494 44.62 26.38 -16.76
N PHE A 495 45.26 26.69 -17.87
CA PHE A 495 46.68 26.48 -18.12
C PHE A 495 47.47 27.73 -17.68
N GLN A 496 48.45 27.56 -16.81
CA GLN A 496 49.32 28.62 -16.34
C GLN A 496 50.57 28.66 -17.20
N LEU A 497 50.57 29.50 -18.22
CA LEU A 497 51.70 29.75 -19.09
C LEU A 497 52.30 31.12 -18.73
N ASP A 498 53.65 31.25 -18.71
CA ASP A 498 54.36 32.44 -18.23
C ASP A 498 53.97 33.76 -18.91
N LEU A 499 53.34 33.70 -20.09
CA LEU A 499 52.93 34.89 -20.86
C LEU A 499 51.43 34.95 -21.21
N LEU A 500 50.71 33.86 -21.05
CA LEU A 500 49.28 33.78 -21.43
C LEU A 500 48.55 32.70 -20.60
N ASN A 501 47.58 33.09 -19.82
CA ASN A 501 46.64 32.15 -19.22
C ASN A 501 45.62 31.74 -20.29
N ARG A 502 45.45 30.45 -20.51
CA ARG A 502 44.43 29.89 -21.44
C ARG A 502 43.46 29.05 -20.63
N ASP A 503 42.18 29.41 -20.77
CA ASP A 503 41.10 28.65 -20.17
C ASP A 503 40.37 27.85 -21.25
N GLU A 504 40.03 26.61 -20.93
CA GLU A 504 39.23 25.72 -21.76
C GLU A 504 38.05 25.20 -20.93
N SER A 505 36.90 25.13 -21.54
CA SER A 505 35.70 24.56 -20.88
C SER A 505 35.02 23.57 -21.79
N TYR A 506 34.58 22.46 -21.22
CA TYR A 506 33.92 21.36 -21.90
C TYR A 506 32.67 20.96 -21.15
N LEU A 507 31.59 20.76 -21.88
CA LEU A 507 30.37 20.14 -21.35
C LEU A 507 30.13 18.85 -22.14
N THR A 508 30.07 17.75 -21.41
CA THR A 508 29.89 16.43 -22.02
C THR A 508 28.80 15.67 -21.25
N VAL A 509 28.04 14.85 -21.99
CA VAL A 509 26.98 14.00 -21.43
C VAL A 509 27.40 12.54 -21.57
N TRP A 510 27.35 11.82 -20.48
CA TRP A 510 27.82 10.45 -20.35
C TRP A 510 26.69 9.53 -19.93
N PRO A 511 26.26 8.60 -20.77
CA PRO A 511 25.43 7.48 -20.34
C PRO A 511 26.26 6.49 -19.53
N GLY A 512 25.61 5.76 -18.66
CA GLY A 512 26.28 4.78 -17.84
C GLY A 512 25.36 4.02 -16.90
N TRP A 513 25.95 3.49 -15.85
CA TRP A 513 25.27 2.70 -14.84
C TRP A 513 25.74 3.10 -13.44
N MET A 514 24.83 3.07 -12.48
CA MET A 514 25.14 3.26 -11.07
C MET A 514 24.59 2.09 -10.25
N ALA A 515 25.35 1.69 -9.24
CA ALA A 515 24.91 0.76 -8.22
C ALA A 515 25.29 1.32 -6.84
N GLY A 516 24.44 1.10 -5.86
CA GLY A 516 24.64 1.60 -4.50
C GLY A 516 24.16 0.63 -3.44
N VAL A 517 24.75 0.77 -2.27
CA VAL A 517 24.36 0.11 -1.03
C VAL A 517 24.14 1.18 0.01
N SER A 518 23.00 1.14 0.68
CA SER A 518 22.70 2.02 1.80
C SER A 518 22.49 1.20 3.06
N TRP A 519 23.02 1.67 4.17
CA TRP A 519 22.84 1.09 5.50
C TRP A 519 22.08 2.04 6.40
N GLN A 520 20.93 1.60 6.92
CA GLN A 520 20.09 2.39 7.80
C GLN A 520 20.61 2.37 9.24
N LEU A 521 20.98 3.53 9.76
CA LEU A 521 21.51 3.74 11.11
C LEU A 521 20.43 4.13 12.13
N GLY A 522 19.17 3.84 11.86
CA GLY A 522 18.03 4.21 12.68
C GLY A 522 16.84 4.60 11.80
N ALA A 523 15.86 5.30 12.34
CA ALA A 523 14.66 5.65 11.57
C ALA A 523 14.92 6.60 10.39
N ARG A 524 15.93 7.50 10.51
CA ARG A 524 16.11 8.63 9.58
C ARG A 524 17.50 8.76 8.97
N TRP A 525 18.53 8.16 9.56
CA TRP A 525 19.91 8.31 9.08
C TRP A 525 20.33 7.11 8.24
N VAL A 526 21.04 7.39 7.15
CA VAL A 526 21.58 6.36 6.25
C VAL A 526 23.05 6.65 5.95
N LEU A 527 23.85 5.59 5.85
CA LEU A 527 25.16 5.63 5.20
C LEU A 527 25.01 5.02 3.81
N GLU A 528 25.65 5.62 2.82
CA GLU A 528 25.51 5.19 1.43
C GLU A 528 26.89 5.07 0.77
N ALA A 529 27.08 4.00 0.01
CA ALA A 529 28.22 3.81 -0.86
C ALA A 529 27.71 3.56 -2.28
N LYS A 530 28.18 4.35 -3.25
CA LYS A 530 27.77 4.28 -4.65
C LYS A 530 28.97 4.06 -5.55
N GLY A 531 28.85 3.15 -6.51
CA GLY A 531 29.77 2.98 -7.62
C GLY A 531 29.10 3.38 -8.92
N GLN A 532 29.82 4.13 -9.76
CA GLN A 532 29.32 4.50 -11.09
C GLN A 532 30.33 4.18 -12.18
N LEU A 533 29.80 3.78 -13.32
CA LEU A 533 30.55 3.58 -14.57
C LEU A 533 29.83 4.35 -15.67
N LEU A 534 30.56 5.26 -16.30
CA LEU A 534 30.07 6.08 -17.39
C LEU A 534 30.95 5.82 -18.61
N TRP A 535 30.42 5.89 -19.79
CA TRP A 535 31.19 5.70 -21.04
C TRP A 535 30.68 6.58 -22.16
N ALA A 536 31.59 7.04 -22.98
CA ALA A 536 31.27 7.76 -24.20
C ALA A 536 32.21 7.37 -25.32
N TYR A 537 31.77 7.60 -26.52
CA TYR A 537 32.58 7.50 -27.71
C TYR A 537 33.13 8.89 -28.04
N VAL A 538 34.43 9.07 -27.91
CA VAL A 538 35.07 10.36 -28.13
C VAL A 538 35.98 10.25 -29.36
N PRO A 539 35.90 11.18 -30.31
CA PRO A 539 36.85 11.24 -31.42
C PRO A 539 38.20 11.71 -30.89
N MET A 540 39.20 10.84 -30.96
CA MET A 540 40.58 11.13 -30.57
C MET A 540 41.50 10.66 -31.70
N ASP A 541 42.46 11.52 -32.12
CA ASP A 541 43.44 11.21 -33.17
C ASP A 541 42.81 10.69 -34.49
N GLY A 542 41.67 11.27 -34.92
CA GLY A 542 40.98 10.86 -36.14
C GLY A 542 40.23 9.51 -36.05
N ARG A 543 40.16 8.90 -34.87
CA ARG A 543 39.44 7.65 -34.58
C ARG A 543 38.49 7.82 -33.39
N THR A 544 37.32 7.25 -33.48
CA THR A 544 36.36 7.20 -32.37
C THR A 544 36.81 6.12 -31.40
N ARG A 545 37.06 6.48 -30.15
CA ARG A 545 37.41 5.54 -29.07
C ARG A 545 36.37 5.55 -27.98
N ALA A 546 36.08 4.38 -27.43
CA ALA A 546 35.29 4.27 -26.22
C ALA A 546 36.15 4.66 -25.01
N VAL A 547 35.74 5.63 -24.25
CA VAL A 547 36.39 6.10 -23.05
C VAL A 547 35.49 5.85 -21.87
N GLY A 548 36.01 5.17 -20.85
CA GLY A 548 35.28 4.88 -19.61
C GLY A 548 35.67 5.86 -18.50
N PHE A 549 34.70 6.21 -17.68
CA PHE A 549 34.86 7.08 -16.54
C PHE A 549 34.19 6.43 -15.34
N GLY A 550 34.88 6.23 -14.24
CA GLY A 550 34.39 5.50 -13.09
C GLY A 550 34.65 6.21 -11.79
N GLY A 551 33.86 5.89 -10.77
CA GLY A 551 34.05 6.47 -9.47
C GLY A 551 33.30 5.76 -8.36
N LEU A 552 33.77 6.04 -7.14
CA LEU A 552 33.22 5.61 -5.88
C LEU A 552 32.84 6.84 -5.07
N LEU A 553 31.63 6.85 -4.52
CA LEU A 553 31.10 7.90 -3.67
C LEU A 553 30.68 7.28 -2.33
N LEU A 554 31.02 7.94 -1.25
CA LEU A 554 30.55 7.59 0.10
C LEU A 554 29.78 8.78 0.65
N GLY A 555 28.66 8.53 1.31
CA GLY A 555 27.81 9.60 1.82
C GLY A 555 27.06 9.24 3.08
N GLY A 556 26.62 10.30 3.75
CA GLY A 556 25.63 10.22 4.82
C GLY A 556 24.36 10.93 4.39
N GLY A 557 23.21 10.36 4.71
CA GLY A 557 21.91 10.90 4.28
C GLY A 557 20.88 10.94 5.40
N TYR A 558 19.90 11.77 5.17
CA TYR A 558 18.71 11.89 6.00
C TYR A 558 17.47 11.51 5.17
N ARG A 559 16.71 10.58 5.69
CA ARG A 559 15.47 10.05 5.08
C ARG A 559 14.26 10.71 5.76
N PHE A 560 13.34 11.27 4.98
CA PHE A 560 12.14 11.93 5.44
C PHE A 560 10.93 11.60 4.56
#